data_e2c2189acdfb31bb8e4f5a7ae4fa6f9c
#
_entry.id   e2c2189acdfb31bb8e4f5a7ae4fa6f9c
#
_cell.length_a   1.000
_cell.length_b   1.000
_cell.length_c   1.000
_cell.angle_alpha   90.00
_cell.angle_beta   90.00
_cell.angle_gamma   90.00
#
_symmetry.space_group_name_H-M   'P 1'
#
loop_
_entity.id
_entity.type
_entity.pdbx_description
1 polymer ?
#
loop_
_entity_poly.entity_id
_entity_poly.type
_entity_poly.pdbx_seq_one_letter_code
_entity_poly.pdbx_strand_id
1 'polypeptide(L)'
;FEKTAMGVAFCDISTGEFLVAQGSAEYVDKLLQSFKPTEVVFQKSKRSEFISLFGDKFYTFHIDDWAFTEDYATEILTKHFEVNSLKGFGVDKLTAGIVAAGVVLYYLGETEHRNLQHITSISRVEEEKYMWLDRFTIRNLELVSSANDNAVTLFEVLDDTCTPMGARLLHKWIIMPLKELKPIQERLGMVDYLVKNEMLADELLQHIKPIGDLERLISKVGLQKAGPRELLQLKRALTHTEEIKRLAEESKNPYLEVLASQLNPCTTIKDKLERELQADPPALLVKGNVIADGIDDELDRLRKIA
;
A
#
# COMPACT_ATOMS: atom_id res chain seq x y z
N PHE A 1 -20.16 -8.42 11.32
CA PHE A 1 -21.22 -9.42 11.12
C PHE A 1 -22.59 -8.73 11.11
N GLU A 2 -23.21 -8.59 9.94
CA GLU A 2 -24.61 -8.17 9.80
C GLU A 2 -25.47 -9.34 9.36
N LYS A 3 -26.80 -9.21 9.49
CA LYS A 3 -27.75 -10.32 9.19
C LYS A 3 -27.68 -10.80 7.73
N THR A 4 -27.30 -9.95 6.81
CA THR A 4 -27.34 -10.21 5.35
C THR A 4 -25.97 -10.17 4.67
N ALA A 5 -24.95 -9.61 5.33
CA ALA A 5 -23.62 -9.48 4.76
C ALA A 5 -22.56 -9.34 5.86
N MET A 6 -21.33 -9.73 5.54
CA MET A 6 -20.16 -9.47 6.37
C MET A 6 -19.33 -8.37 5.77
N GLY A 7 -18.89 -7.43 6.60
CA GLY A 7 -17.89 -6.45 6.25
C GLY A 7 -16.50 -6.92 6.68
N VAL A 8 -15.51 -6.62 5.88
CA VAL A 8 -14.10 -6.84 6.20
C VAL A 8 -13.26 -5.66 5.71
N ALA A 9 -12.26 -5.30 6.50
CA ALA A 9 -11.28 -4.30 6.12
C ALA A 9 -9.87 -4.84 6.38
N PHE A 10 -8.94 -4.52 5.48
CA PHE A 10 -7.53 -4.88 5.58
C PHE A 10 -6.70 -3.61 5.58
N CYS A 11 -5.78 -3.49 6.53
CA CYS A 11 -4.87 -2.38 6.62
C CYS A 11 -3.43 -2.88 6.72
N ASP A 12 -2.59 -2.48 5.78
CA ASP A 12 -1.14 -2.64 5.91
C ASP A 12 -0.57 -1.32 6.47
N ILE A 13 -0.21 -1.34 7.75
CA ILE A 13 0.35 -0.17 8.44
C ILE A 13 1.67 0.26 7.83
N SER A 14 2.42 -0.67 7.23
CA SER A 14 3.75 -0.38 6.67
C SER A 14 3.71 0.34 5.33
N THR A 15 2.62 0.21 4.59
CA THR A 15 2.43 0.83 3.27
C THR A 15 1.32 1.89 3.27
N GLY A 16 0.42 1.86 4.26
CA GLY A 16 -0.78 2.69 4.30
C GLY A 16 -1.91 2.18 3.38
N GLU A 17 -1.76 0.99 2.78
CA GLU A 17 -2.86 0.39 1.99
C GLU A 17 -4.03 0.05 2.91
N PHE A 18 -5.21 0.57 2.59
CA PHE A 18 -6.43 0.34 3.34
C PHE A 18 -7.55 -0.11 2.41
N LEU A 19 -7.94 -1.37 2.53
CA LEU A 19 -8.91 -2.01 1.65
C LEU A 19 -10.16 -2.40 2.42
N VAL A 20 -11.32 -2.28 1.79
CA VAL A 20 -12.61 -2.65 2.38
C VAL A 20 -13.44 -3.48 1.41
N ALA A 21 -14.15 -4.47 1.96
CA ALA A 21 -15.09 -5.29 1.20
C ALA A 21 -16.32 -5.64 2.07
N GLN A 22 -17.37 -6.05 1.37
CA GLN A 22 -18.60 -6.55 1.99
C GLN A 22 -19.19 -7.64 1.11
N GLY A 23 -19.60 -8.75 1.70
CA GLY A 23 -20.18 -9.86 0.95
C GLY A 23 -20.58 -11.04 1.82
N SER A 24 -20.66 -12.23 1.24
CA SER A 24 -20.95 -13.47 1.94
C SER A 24 -19.79 -13.91 2.85
N ALA A 25 -20.05 -14.81 3.79
CA ALA A 25 -18.99 -15.42 4.61
C ALA A 25 -17.92 -16.12 3.76
N GLU A 26 -18.34 -16.77 2.68
CA GLU A 26 -17.43 -17.43 1.73
C GLU A 26 -16.51 -16.41 1.02
N TYR A 27 -17.04 -15.25 0.65
CA TYR A 27 -16.28 -14.18 0.06
C TYR A 27 -15.26 -13.61 1.05
N VAL A 28 -15.67 -13.35 2.29
CA VAL A 28 -14.77 -12.88 3.35
C VAL A 28 -13.67 -13.90 3.64
N ASP A 29 -14.01 -15.21 3.69
CA ASP A 29 -13.01 -16.27 3.88
C ASP A 29 -11.96 -16.27 2.74
N LYS A 30 -12.39 -16.14 1.49
CA LYS A 30 -11.48 -16.01 0.34
C LYS A 30 -10.53 -14.82 0.50
N LEU A 31 -11.04 -13.65 0.93
CA LEU A 31 -10.21 -12.48 1.18
C LEU A 31 -9.22 -12.70 2.32
N LEU A 32 -9.64 -13.30 3.43
CA LEU A 32 -8.74 -13.64 4.56
C LEU A 32 -7.64 -14.61 4.11
N GLN A 33 -7.95 -15.57 3.25
CA GLN A 33 -6.98 -16.51 2.69
C GLN A 33 -5.99 -15.82 1.74
N SER A 34 -6.46 -14.87 0.94
CA SER A 34 -5.65 -14.15 -0.06
C SER A 34 -4.72 -13.14 0.58
N PHE A 35 -5.23 -12.31 1.49
CA PHE A 35 -4.44 -11.27 2.15
C PHE A 35 -3.60 -11.77 3.33
N LYS A 36 -3.92 -12.96 3.89
CA LYS A 36 -3.20 -13.60 5.01
C LYS A 36 -2.86 -12.61 6.13
N PRO A 37 -3.86 -11.98 6.77
CA PRO A 37 -3.60 -11.01 7.82
C PRO A 37 -2.84 -11.65 8.98
N THR A 38 -1.90 -10.92 9.55
CA THR A 38 -1.16 -11.35 10.74
C THR A 38 -2.02 -11.33 11.99
N GLU A 39 -3.01 -10.43 12.02
CA GLU A 39 -3.94 -10.29 13.13
C GLU A 39 -5.35 -9.99 12.61
N VAL A 40 -6.37 -10.52 13.27
CA VAL A 40 -7.79 -10.32 12.93
C VAL A 40 -8.54 -9.77 14.15
N VAL A 41 -9.21 -8.63 13.93
CA VAL A 41 -9.99 -7.95 14.95
C VAL A 41 -11.47 -8.14 14.66
N PHE A 42 -12.26 -8.53 15.67
CA PHE A 42 -13.70 -8.71 15.53
C PHE A 42 -14.47 -8.49 16.85
N GLN A 43 -15.80 -8.50 16.76
CA GLN A 43 -16.71 -8.32 17.89
C GLN A 43 -16.56 -9.43 18.92
N LYS A 44 -16.43 -9.06 20.18
CA LYS A 44 -16.31 -9.98 21.31
C LYS A 44 -17.49 -10.96 21.38
N SER A 45 -18.70 -10.50 21.15
CA SER A 45 -19.92 -11.33 21.13
C SER A 45 -19.96 -12.33 19.97
N LYS A 46 -19.15 -12.13 18.92
CA LYS A 46 -19.12 -12.94 17.70
C LYS A 46 -18.02 -14.01 17.66
N ARG A 47 -17.31 -14.22 18.77
CA ARG A 47 -16.16 -15.15 18.82
C ARG A 47 -16.51 -16.56 18.35
N SER A 48 -17.60 -17.14 18.85
CA SER A 48 -17.99 -18.50 18.48
C SER A 48 -18.37 -18.63 17.01
N GLU A 49 -19.05 -17.60 16.47
CA GLU A 49 -19.44 -17.51 15.08
C GLU A 49 -18.20 -17.37 14.18
N PHE A 50 -17.24 -16.52 14.56
CA PHE A 50 -15.98 -16.35 13.84
C PHE A 50 -15.19 -17.66 13.74
N ILE A 51 -15.00 -18.36 14.87
CA ILE A 51 -14.27 -19.65 14.91
C ILE A 51 -14.98 -20.71 14.07
N SER A 52 -16.33 -20.74 14.11
CA SER A 52 -17.13 -21.69 13.31
C SER A 52 -16.95 -21.48 11.80
N LEU A 53 -16.82 -20.22 11.34
CA LEU A 53 -16.74 -19.86 9.92
C LEU A 53 -15.30 -19.89 9.39
N PHE A 54 -14.35 -19.38 10.15
CA PHE A 54 -12.98 -19.12 9.68
C PHE A 54 -11.90 -19.96 10.38
N GLY A 55 -12.28 -20.71 11.44
CA GLY A 55 -11.37 -21.50 12.26
C GLY A 55 -10.61 -20.67 13.29
N ASP A 56 -9.68 -21.30 14.00
CA ASP A 56 -8.90 -20.75 15.12
C ASP A 56 -7.43 -20.44 14.77
N LYS A 57 -7.09 -20.50 13.48
CA LYS A 57 -5.71 -20.37 13.00
C LYS A 57 -5.16 -18.94 12.98
N PHE A 58 -6.03 -17.94 13.21
CA PHE A 58 -5.63 -16.52 13.19
C PHE A 58 -5.23 -16.06 14.59
N TYR A 59 -4.22 -15.18 14.66
CA TYR A 59 -4.03 -14.38 15.85
C TYR A 59 -5.18 -13.38 15.93
N THR A 60 -5.91 -13.37 17.04
CA THR A 60 -7.19 -12.64 17.13
C THR A 60 -7.21 -11.68 18.31
N PHE A 61 -7.80 -10.51 18.09
CA PHE A 61 -8.12 -9.54 19.13
C PHE A 61 -9.63 -9.27 19.13
N HIS A 62 -10.20 -8.98 20.30
CA HIS A 62 -11.64 -8.79 20.47
C HIS A 62 -11.90 -7.38 20.98
N ILE A 63 -12.80 -6.67 20.29
CA ILE A 63 -13.26 -5.35 20.70
C ILE A 63 -14.71 -5.45 21.14
N ASP A 64 -15.10 -4.65 22.11
CA ASP A 64 -16.46 -4.59 22.61
C ASP A 64 -17.42 -4.09 21.53
N ASP A 65 -18.66 -4.60 21.56
CA ASP A 65 -19.64 -4.45 20.47
C ASP A 65 -20.03 -3.01 20.16
N TRP A 66 -19.87 -2.08 21.09
CA TRP A 66 -20.20 -0.67 20.90
C TRP A 66 -19.41 0.02 19.77
N ALA A 67 -18.19 -0.44 19.52
CA ALA A 67 -17.33 0.11 18.45
C ALA A 67 -17.82 -0.30 17.05
N PHE A 68 -18.68 -1.32 16.95
CA PHE A 68 -19.17 -1.85 15.68
C PHE A 68 -20.50 -1.22 15.27
N THR A 69 -20.57 0.11 15.31
CA THR A 69 -21.73 0.88 14.85
C THR A 69 -21.40 1.71 13.62
N GLU A 70 -22.36 1.87 12.71
CA GLU A 70 -22.15 2.63 11.47
C GLU A 70 -21.84 4.11 11.75
N ASP A 71 -22.55 4.70 12.71
CA ASP A 71 -22.35 6.11 13.08
C ASP A 71 -20.92 6.33 13.59
N TYR A 72 -20.46 5.51 14.53
CA TYR A 72 -19.12 5.61 15.09
C TYR A 72 -18.03 5.36 14.03
N ALA A 73 -18.21 4.33 13.21
CA ALA A 73 -17.27 4.02 12.14
C ALA A 73 -17.18 5.15 11.10
N THR A 74 -18.32 5.72 10.72
CA THR A 74 -18.38 6.85 9.78
C THR A 74 -17.70 8.08 10.36
N GLU A 75 -17.95 8.40 11.64
CA GLU A 75 -17.33 9.52 12.32
C GLU A 75 -15.79 9.39 12.36
N ILE A 76 -15.27 8.22 12.78
CA ILE A 76 -13.82 8.01 12.88
C ILE A 76 -13.15 8.05 11.51
N LEU A 77 -13.76 7.48 10.47
CA LEU A 77 -13.23 7.49 9.11
C LEU A 77 -13.25 8.88 8.47
N THR A 78 -14.38 9.61 8.59
CA THR A 78 -14.48 10.97 8.03
C THR A 78 -13.53 11.94 8.72
N LYS A 79 -13.36 11.81 10.03
CA LYS A 79 -12.38 12.57 10.80
C LYS A 79 -10.94 12.25 10.39
N HIS A 80 -10.62 10.97 10.21
CA HIS A 80 -9.28 10.52 9.82
C HIS A 80 -8.88 11.00 8.44
N PHE A 81 -9.79 10.90 7.46
CA PHE A 81 -9.53 11.33 6.08
C PHE A 81 -9.80 12.82 5.83
N GLU A 82 -10.23 13.56 6.86
CA GLU A 82 -10.55 15.00 6.76
C GLU A 82 -11.59 15.32 5.67
N VAL A 83 -12.62 14.45 5.56
CA VAL A 83 -13.68 14.57 4.55
C VAL A 83 -15.06 14.64 5.19
N ASN A 84 -16.01 15.28 4.48
CA ASN A 84 -17.40 15.35 4.94
C ASN A 84 -18.21 14.07 4.60
N SER A 85 -17.70 13.21 3.73
CA SER A 85 -18.41 12.02 3.27
C SER A 85 -17.44 11.02 2.65
N LEU A 86 -17.73 9.73 2.83
CA LEU A 86 -16.96 8.61 2.25
C LEU A 86 -17.31 8.33 0.78
N LYS A 87 -18.25 9.08 0.18
CA LYS A 87 -18.66 8.92 -1.24
C LYS A 87 -17.50 9.06 -2.21
N GLY A 88 -16.57 9.97 -1.93
CA GLY A 88 -15.39 10.20 -2.77
C GLY A 88 -14.49 8.96 -2.92
N PHE A 89 -14.53 8.05 -1.96
CA PHE A 89 -13.80 6.78 -1.98
C PHE A 89 -14.60 5.62 -2.61
N GLY A 90 -15.88 5.83 -2.95
CA GLY A 90 -16.74 4.79 -3.55
C GLY A 90 -17.12 3.67 -2.59
N VAL A 91 -17.05 3.88 -1.29
CA VAL A 91 -17.31 2.89 -0.24
C VAL A 91 -18.60 3.13 0.54
N ASP A 92 -19.31 4.24 0.29
CA ASP A 92 -20.49 4.71 1.03
C ASP A 92 -21.66 3.71 1.09
N LYS A 93 -21.69 2.75 0.16
CA LYS A 93 -22.72 1.68 0.13
C LYS A 93 -22.33 0.40 0.88
N LEU A 94 -21.13 0.34 1.42
CA LEU A 94 -20.59 -0.84 2.12
C LEU A 94 -20.74 -0.68 3.63
N THR A 95 -21.98 -0.67 4.15
CA THR A 95 -22.27 -0.40 5.58
C THR A 95 -21.45 -1.28 6.52
N ALA A 96 -21.52 -2.60 6.35
CA ALA A 96 -20.71 -3.53 7.14
C ALA A 96 -19.19 -3.37 6.89
N GLY A 97 -18.79 -3.02 5.67
CA GLY A 97 -17.40 -2.72 5.32
C GLY A 97 -16.91 -1.45 6.02
N ILE A 98 -17.71 -0.39 6.05
CA ILE A 98 -17.41 0.86 6.77
C ILE A 98 -17.23 0.58 8.26
N VAL A 99 -18.13 -0.20 8.86
CA VAL A 99 -18.01 -0.61 10.28
C VAL A 99 -16.68 -1.33 10.52
N ALA A 100 -16.33 -2.30 9.67
CA ALA A 100 -15.05 -3.00 9.79
C ALA A 100 -13.85 -2.06 9.66
N ALA A 101 -13.88 -1.12 8.71
CA ALA A 101 -12.81 -0.15 8.51
C ALA A 101 -12.67 0.83 9.70
N GLY A 102 -13.79 1.34 10.23
CA GLY A 102 -13.77 2.19 11.41
C GLY A 102 -13.17 1.51 12.63
N VAL A 103 -13.50 0.23 12.83
CA VAL A 103 -12.93 -0.58 13.92
C VAL A 103 -11.42 -0.81 13.75
N VAL A 104 -10.94 -1.00 12.52
CA VAL A 104 -9.49 -1.10 12.26
C VAL A 104 -8.78 0.19 12.68
N LEU A 105 -9.29 1.37 12.31
CA LEU A 105 -8.69 2.64 12.73
C LEU A 105 -8.75 2.86 14.24
N TYR A 106 -9.88 2.50 14.87
CA TYR A 106 -10.02 2.53 16.33
C TYR A 106 -8.96 1.65 17.01
N TYR A 107 -8.85 0.40 16.57
CA TYR A 107 -7.88 -0.55 17.11
C TYR A 107 -6.43 -0.06 16.97
N LEU A 108 -6.08 0.48 15.81
CA LEU A 108 -4.75 1.05 15.57
C LEU A 108 -4.48 2.25 16.49
N GLY A 109 -5.47 3.10 16.75
CA GLY A 109 -5.35 4.22 17.68
C GLY A 109 -5.12 3.78 19.12
N GLU A 110 -5.79 2.71 19.58
CA GLU A 110 -5.65 2.16 20.93
C GLU A 110 -4.30 1.41 21.14
N THR A 111 -3.73 0.83 20.07
CA THR A 111 -2.48 0.05 20.13
C THR A 111 -1.22 0.90 19.95
N GLU A 112 -1.24 2.15 20.42
CA GLU A 112 -0.10 3.10 20.41
C GLU A 112 0.36 3.59 19.00
N HIS A 113 -0.40 3.34 17.95
CA HIS A 113 -0.14 3.92 16.64
C HIS A 113 -0.63 5.37 16.61
N ARG A 114 0.09 6.28 17.28
CA ARG A 114 -0.34 7.69 17.52
C ARG A 114 -0.42 8.52 16.25
N ASN A 115 0.20 8.07 15.15
CA ASN A 115 0.17 8.80 13.90
C ASN A 115 -0.18 7.85 12.74
N LEU A 116 -1.39 7.95 12.22
CA LEU A 116 -1.91 7.16 11.10
C LEU A 116 -2.08 8.01 9.83
N GLN A 117 -1.50 9.22 9.78
CA GLN A 117 -1.68 10.18 8.67
C GLN A 117 -1.20 9.65 7.32
N HIS A 118 -0.34 8.64 7.29
CA HIS A 118 0.09 7.99 6.06
C HIS A 118 -0.99 7.10 5.42
N ILE A 119 -2.03 6.73 6.17
CA ILE A 119 -3.21 6.07 5.62
C ILE A 119 -4.12 7.15 5.06
N THR A 120 -3.93 7.51 3.80
CA THR A 120 -4.56 8.67 3.17
C THR A 120 -5.84 8.35 2.40
N SER A 121 -6.12 7.08 2.18
CA SER A 121 -7.28 6.65 1.39
C SER A 121 -7.77 5.26 1.80
N ILE A 122 -9.02 4.99 1.49
CA ILE A 122 -9.63 3.67 1.59
C ILE A 122 -10.17 3.27 0.22
N SER A 123 -9.92 2.02 -0.17
CA SER A 123 -10.31 1.51 -1.47
C SER A 123 -11.18 0.27 -1.35
N ARG A 124 -12.18 0.16 -2.23
CA ARG A 124 -13.04 -1.01 -2.30
C ARG A 124 -12.33 -2.17 -3.01
N VAL A 125 -12.40 -3.37 -2.45
CA VAL A 125 -12.07 -4.61 -3.17
C VAL A 125 -13.29 -5.02 -3.99
N GLU A 126 -13.20 -4.92 -5.32
CA GLU A 126 -14.30 -5.25 -6.23
C GLU A 126 -14.25 -6.73 -6.62
N GLU A 127 -15.23 -7.50 -6.14
CA GLU A 127 -15.32 -8.94 -6.42
C GLU A 127 -15.42 -9.23 -7.93
N GLU A 128 -16.10 -8.37 -8.66
CA GLU A 128 -16.39 -8.58 -10.08
C GLU A 128 -15.17 -8.45 -10.99
N LYS A 129 -14.15 -7.68 -10.59
CA LYS A 129 -12.96 -7.44 -11.41
C LYS A 129 -11.98 -8.60 -11.46
N TYR A 130 -12.00 -9.47 -10.46
CA TYR A 130 -10.98 -10.51 -10.31
C TYR A 130 -11.56 -11.91 -10.39
N MET A 131 -10.79 -12.85 -10.91
CA MET A 131 -11.04 -14.27 -10.77
C MET A 131 -10.54 -14.70 -9.39
N TRP A 132 -11.45 -15.09 -8.53
CA TRP A 132 -11.14 -15.52 -7.17
C TRP A 132 -10.60 -16.95 -7.18
N LEU A 133 -9.42 -17.10 -6.63
CA LEU A 133 -8.77 -18.38 -6.39
C LEU A 133 -8.91 -18.74 -4.93
N ASP A 134 -9.43 -19.93 -4.63
CA ASP A 134 -9.47 -20.42 -3.26
C ASP A 134 -8.08 -20.87 -2.79
N ARG A 135 -7.95 -21.09 -1.48
CA ARG A 135 -6.68 -21.50 -0.86
C ARG A 135 -6.15 -22.82 -1.43
N PHE A 136 -7.05 -23.76 -1.74
CA PHE A 136 -6.63 -25.06 -2.26
C PHE A 136 -6.07 -24.89 -3.67
N THR A 137 -6.71 -24.09 -4.49
CA THR A 137 -6.23 -23.74 -5.83
C THR A 137 -4.87 -23.04 -5.78
N ILE A 138 -4.72 -21.99 -4.95
CA ILE A 138 -3.45 -21.24 -4.80
C ILE A 138 -2.32 -22.19 -4.37
N ARG A 139 -2.61 -23.09 -3.40
CA ARG A 139 -1.61 -24.03 -2.88
C ARG A 139 -1.32 -25.17 -3.84
N ASN A 140 -2.35 -25.77 -4.47
CA ASN A 140 -2.17 -26.92 -5.36
C ASN A 140 -1.53 -26.54 -6.70
N LEU A 141 -1.75 -25.31 -7.17
CA LEU A 141 -1.06 -24.72 -8.32
C LEU A 141 0.31 -24.13 -7.94
N GLU A 142 0.67 -24.16 -6.66
CA GLU A 142 1.93 -23.60 -6.14
C GLU A 142 2.17 -22.15 -6.59
N LEU A 143 1.11 -21.33 -6.59
CA LEU A 143 1.19 -19.98 -7.11
C LEU A 143 2.12 -19.07 -6.28
N VAL A 144 1.92 -19.04 -4.96
CA VAL A 144 2.68 -18.20 -4.01
C VAL A 144 3.03 -18.94 -2.71
N SER A 145 2.62 -20.19 -2.60
CA SER A 145 2.92 -21.08 -1.48
C SER A 145 2.71 -22.52 -1.89
N SER A 146 3.54 -23.43 -1.38
CA SER A 146 3.44 -24.88 -1.58
C SER A 146 3.20 -25.62 -0.26
N ALA A 147 2.78 -26.87 -0.36
CA ALA A 147 2.76 -27.81 0.76
C ALA A 147 4.13 -28.47 0.98
N ASN A 148 5.02 -28.36 0.00
CA ASN A 148 6.36 -28.94 0.01
C ASN A 148 7.37 -27.79 0.24
N ASP A 149 8.14 -27.88 1.31
CA ASP A 149 9.10 -26.83 1.72
C ASP A 149 10.23 -26.63 0.68
N ASN A 150 10.47 -27.59 -0.20
CA ASN A 150 11.49 -27.50 -1.25
C ASN A 150 10.92 -27.14 -2.63
N ALA A 151 9.61 -26.86 -2.74
CA ALA A 151 9.01 -26.48 -4.01
C ALA A 151 9.29 -25.02 -4.33
N VAL A 152 9.50 -24.75 -5.61
CA VAL A 152 9.59 -23.38 -6.16
C VAL A 152 8.23 -22.98 -6.66
N THR A 153 7.73 -21.86 -6.16
CA THR A 153 6.40 -21.35 -6.53
C THR A 153 6.42 -20.58 -7.84
N LEU A 154 5.25 -20.43 -8.49
CA LEU A 154 5.14 -19.62 -9.70
C LEU A 154 5.61 -18.18 -9.46
N PHE A 155 5.29 -17.61 -8.30
CA PHE A 155 5.76 -16.28 -7.93
C PHE A 155 7.29 -16.20 -7.92
N GLU A 156 7.97 -17.15 -7.27
CA GLU A 156 9.45 -17.16 -7.20
C GLU A 156 10.11 -17.31 -8.57
N VAL A 157 9.47 -18.01 -9.51
CA VAL A 157 9.97 -18.13 -10.89
C VAL A 157 9.77 -16.86 -11.69
N LEU A 158 8.68 -16.14 -11.44
CA LEU A 158 8.31 -14.94 -12.21
C LEU A 158 8.82 -13.63 -11.60
N ASP A 159 9.25 -13.63 -10.34
CA ASP A 159 9.67 -12.41 -9.65
C ASP A 159 11.09 -11.98 -10.06
N ASP A 160 11.14 -11.26 -11.17
CA ASP A 160 12.32 -10.51 -11.62
C ASP A 160 12.11 -8.99 -11.38
N THR A 161 11.27 -8.64 -10.43
CA THR A 161 11.00 -7.24 -10.11
C THR A 161 12.19 -6.59 -9.42
N CYS A 162 12.50 -5.35 -9.77
CA CYS A 162 13.65 -4.63 -9.23
C CYS A 162 13.32 -3.78 -7.98
N THR A 163 12.06 -3.76 -7.55
CA THR A 163 11.62 -3.04 -6.34
C THR A 163 10.68 -3.87 -5.47
N PRO A 164 10.72 -3.71 -4.13
CA PRO A 164 9.77 -4.39 -3.25
C PRO A 164 8.30 -4.06 -3.54
N MET A 165 8.01 -2.84 -4.02
CA MET A 165 6.66 -2.45 -4.46
C MET A 165 6.21 -3.28 -5.67
N GLY A 166 7.10 -3.47 -6.65
CA GLY A 166 6.86 -4.33 -7.81
C GLY A 166 6.58 -5.77 -7.41
N ALA A 167 7.36 -6.35 -6.52
CA ALA A 167 7.17 -7.70 -6.00
C ALA A 167 5.80 -7.86 -5.31
N ARG A 168 5.40 -6.91 -4.46
CA ARG A 168 4.05 -6.90 -3.85
C ARG A 168 2.95 -6.84 -4.89
N LEU A 169 3.11 -6.00 -5.91
CA LEU A 169 2.12 -5.88 -6.99
C LEU A 169 2.04 -7.16 -7.83
N LEU A 170 3.18 -7.77 -8.19
CA LEU A 170 3.22 -9.03 -8.92
C LEU A 170 2.56 -10.16 -8.11
N HIS A 171 2.88 -10.28 -6.83
CA HIS A 171 2.23 -11.23 -5.93
C HIS A 171 0.70 -11.06 -5.95
N LYS A 172 0.22 -9.81 -5.82
CA LYS A 172 -1.22 -9.49 -5.86
C LYS A 172 -1.84 -9.87 -7.22
N TRP A 173 -1.15 -9.63 -8.33
CA TRP A 173 -1.65 -9.99 -9.66
C TRP A 173 -1.78 -11.49 -9.86
N ILE A 174 -0.89 -12.29 -9.30
CA ILE A 174 -0.92 -13.75 -9.39
C ILE A 174 -2.11 -14.33 -8.61
N ILE A 175 -2.37 -13.84 -7.40
CA ILE A 175 -3.47 -14.36 -6.57
C ILE A 175 -4.83 -13.75 -6.88
N MET A 176 -4.86 -12.61 -7.57
CA MET A 176 -6.06 -11.86 -7.97
C MET A 176 -6.02 -11.54 -9.47
N PRO A 177 -6.07 -12.55 -10.36
CA PRO A 177 -6.02 -12.33 -11.79
C PRO A 177 -7.28 -11.60 -12.29
N LEU A 178 -7.09 -10.71 -13.25
CA LEU A 178 -8.18 -9.99 -13.87
C LEU A 178 -9.06 -10.92 -14.70
N LYS A 179 -10.38 -10.67 -14.74
CA LYS A 179 -11.34 -11.35 -15.64
C LYS A 179 -11.76 -10.50 -16.82
N GLU A 180 -11.70 -9.18 -16.71
CA GLU A 180 -12.15 -8.29 -17.77
C GLU A 180 -11.10 -8.20 -18.88
N LEU A 181 -11.56 -8.32 -20.13
CA LEU A 181 -10.67 -8.36 -21.30
C LEU A 181 -9.89 -7.06 -21.49
N LYS A 182 -10.54 -5.90 -21.30
CA LYS A 182 -9.93 -4.59 -21.56
C LYS A 182 -8.67 -4.36 -20.71
N PRO A 183 -8.70 -4.42 -19.35
CA PRO A 183 -7.49 -4.21 -18.54
C PRO A 183 -6.43 -5.30 -18.75
N ILE A 184 -6.82 -6.52 -19.16
CA ILE A 184 -5.85 -7.57 -19.55
C ILE A 184 -5.10 -7.13 -20.81
N GLN A 185 -5.83 -6.69 -21.84
CA GLN A 185 -5.24 -6.22 -23.10
C GLN A 185 -4.36 -4.98 -22.92
N GLU A 186 -4.73 -4.07 -22.01
CA GLU A 186 -3.92 -2.91 -21.66
C GLU A 186 -2.56 -3.34 -21.08
N ARG A 187 -2.54 -4.29 -20.16
CA ARG A 187 -1.28 -4.83 -19.60
C ARG A 187 -0.44 -5.54 -20.67
N LEU A 188 -1.07 -6.40 -21.47
CA LEU A 188 -0.39 -7.13 -22.54
C LEU A 188 0.15 -6.18 -23.61
N GLY A 189 -0.60 -5.14 -23.97
CA GLY A 189 -0.17 -4.12 -24.93
C GLY A 189 1.06 -3.33 -24.43
N MET A 190 1.14 -3.05 -23.15
CA MET A 190 2.31 -2.41 -22.54
C MET A 190 3.54 -3.33 -22.58
N VAL A 191 3.37 -4.59 -22.20
CA VAL A 191 4.46 -5.59 -22.24
C VAL A 191 4.96 -5.78 -23.68
N ASP A 192 4.05 -5.98 -24.65
CA ASP A 192 4.42 -6.12 -26.06
C ASP A 192 5.18 -4.90 -26.59
N TYR A 193 4.77 -3.70 -26.18
CA TYR A 193 5.46 -2.48 -26.56
C TYR A 193 6.88 -2.42 -25.99
N LEU A 194 7.07 -2.72 -24.69
CA LEU A 194 8.39 -2.68 -24.06
C LEU A 194 9.32 -3.77 -24.58
N VAL A 195 8.80 -4.97 -24.88
CA VAL A 195 9.57 -6.05 -25.54
C VAL A 195 10.10 -5.62 -26.93
N LYS A 196 9.31 -4.85 -27.67
CA LYS A 196 9.72 -4.33 -28.99
C LYS A 196 10.63 -3.09 -28.92
N ASN A 197 10.69 -2.44 -27.75
CA ASN A 197 11.49 -1.22 -27.52
C ASN A 197 12.44 -1.43 -26.34
N GLU A 198 13.38 -2.36 -26.48
CA GLU A 198 14.33 -2.78 -25.44
C GLU A 198 15.12 -1.60 -24.86
N MET A 199 15.57 -0.65 -25.70
CA MET A 199 16.29 0.52 -25.21
C MET A 199 15.48 1.35 -24.21
N LEU A 200 14.18 1.58 -24.49
CA LEU A 200 13.31 2.29 -23.57
C LEU A 200 13.04 1.46 -22.29
N ALA A 201 12.89 0.14 -22.44
CA ALA A 201 12.70 -0.75 -21.29
C ALA A 201 13.90 -0.72 -20.36
N ASP A 202 15.12 -0.77 -20.91
CA ASP A 202 16.37 -0.69 -20.15
C ASP A 202 16.53 0.69 -19.47
N GLU A 203 16.19 1.77 -20.16
CA GLU A 203 16.26 3.12 -19.61
C GLU A 203 15.26 3.30 -18.45
N LEU A 204 14.00 2.84 -18.61
CA LEU A 204 13.02 2.82 -17.55
C LEU A 204 13.50 1.99 -16.35
N LEU A 205 14.09 0.82 -16.60
CA LEU A 205 14.63 -0.06 -15.55
C LEU A 205 15.74 0.61 -14.74
N GLN A 206 16.64 1.37 -15.40
CA GLN A 206 17.68 2.15 -14.72
C GLN A 206 17.12 3.20 -13.77
N HIS A 207 15.94 3.77 -14.08
CA HIS A 207 15.29 4.74 -13.22
C HIS A 207 14.36 4.10 -12.18
N ILE A 208 13.75 2.95 -12.44
CA ILE A 208 12.89 2.24 -11.49
C ILE A 208 13.70 1.63 -10.35
N LYS A 209 14.83 0.99 -10.66
CA LYS A 209 15.66 0.28 -9.67
C LYS A 209 16.12 1.12 -8.48
N PRO A 210 16.57 2.39 -8.64
CA PRO A 210 16.98 3.24 -7.53
C PRO A 210 15.85 3.80 -6.66
N ILE A 211 14.57 3.69 -7.07
CA ILE A 211 13.43 4.19 -6.28
C ILE A 211 13.33 3.45 -4.94
N GLY A 212 13.58 2.13 -4.93
CA GLY A 212 13.49 1.31 -3.74
C GLY A 212 12.04 1.10 -3.27
N ASP A 213 11.81 1.13 -1.97
CA ASP A 213 10.47 0.94 -1.37
C ASP A 213 9.86 2.28 -0.92
N LEU A 214 9.32 3.02 -1.88
CA LEU A 214 8.75 4.35 -1.65
C LEU A 214 7.50 4.28 -0.73
N GLU A 215 6.68 3.24 -0.83
CA GLU A 215 5.48 3.08 0.01
C GLU A 215 5.87 3.02 1.49
N ARG A 216 6.83 2.16 1.85
CA ARG A 216 7.31 2.06 3.24
C ARG A 216 8.07 3.29 3.70
N LEU A 217 8.76 3.95 2.79
CA LEU A 217 9.49 5.18 3.10
C LEU A 217 8.53 6.31 3.47
N ILE A 218 7.47 6.49 2.70
CA ILE A 218 6.42 7.50 2.97
C ILE A 218 5.70 7.21 4.29
N SER A 219 5.41 5.95 4.60
CA SER A 219 4.84 5.57 5.90
C SER A 219 5.73 6.00 7.07
N LYS A 220 7.06 5.81 6.96
CA LYS A 220 8.01 6.30 7.97
C LYS A 220 8.02 7.82 8.10
N VAL A 221 7.88 8.54 6.99
CA VAL A 221 7.76 10.01 7.00
C VAL A 221 6.49 10.42 7.73
N GLY A 222 5.34 9.82 7.41
CA GLY A 222 4.06 10.08 8.08
C GLY A 222 4.11 9.77 9.58
N LEU A 223 4.82 8.72 9.99
CA LEU A 223 5.06 8.36 11.39
C LEU A 223 6.12 9.24 12.07
N GLN A 224 6.72 10.20 11.39
CA GLN A 224 7.84 11.04 11.88
C GLN A 224 9.06 10.21 12.34
N LYS A 225 9.27 9.03 11.75
CA LYS A 225 10.37 8.11 12.05
C LYS A 225 11.44 8.08 10.96
N ALA A 226 11.28 8.86 9.88
CA ALA A 226 12.25 8.92 8.80
C ALA A 226 13.52 9.66 9.24
N GLY A 227 14.66 9.02 9.04
CA GLY A 227 15.96 9.62 9.28
C GLY A 227 16.48 10.43 8.07
N PRO A 228 17.60 11.20 8.24
CA PRO A 228 18.12 12.05 7.19
C PRO A 228 18.48 11.33 5.89
N ARG A 229 19.06 10.12 5.97
CA ARG A 229 19.35 9.29 4.79
C ARG A 229 18.10 8.79 4.09
N GLU A 230 17.04 8.54 4.83
CA GLU A 230 15.75 8.13 4.26
C GLU A 230 15.08 9.30 3.52
N LEU A 231 15.21 10.53 4.02
CA LEU A 231 14.77 11.73 3.29
C LEU A 231 15.59 11.96 2.01
N LEU A 232 16.90 11.69 2.03
CA LEU A 232 17.72 11.72 0.84
C LEU A 232 17.31 10.64 -0.16
N GLN A 233 16.94 9.45 0.31
CA GLN A 233 16.41 8.39 -0.56
C GLN A 233 15.07 8.81 -1.17
N LEU A 234 14.19 9.46 -0.40
CA LEU A 234 12.93 10.03 -0.92
C LEU A 234 13.20 11.04 -2.04
N LYS A 235 14.13 11.97 -1.84
CA LYS A 235 14.55 12.91 -2.88
C LYS A 235 14.99 12.20 -4.16
N ARG A 236 15.87 11.21 -4.04
CA ARG A 236 16.33 10.40 -5.17
C ARG A 236 15.19 9.68 -5.88
N ALA A 237 14.28 9.07 -5.12
CA ALA A 237 13.12 8.40 -5.69
C ALA A 237 12.23 9.37 -6.49
N LEU A 238 11.97 10.57 -5.97
CA LEU A 238 11.19 11.60 -6.67
C LEU A 238 11.89 12.09 -7.95
N THR A 239 13.21 12.23 -7.93
CA THR A 239 14.00 12.57 -9.13
C THR A 239 13.87 11.49 -10.21
N HIS A 240 13.97 10.22 -9.84
CA HIS A 240 13.79 9.12 -10.80
C HIS A 240 12.33 9.01 -11.28
N THR A 241 11.34 9.32 -10.43
CA THR A 241 9.92 9.36 -10.83
C THR A 241 9.68 10.42 -11.92
N GLU A 242 10.34 11.56 -11.84
CA GLU A 242 10.28 12.62 -12.87
C GLU A 242 10.81 12.12 -14.22
N GLU A 243 11.95 11.43 -14.23
CA GLU A 243 12.51 10.85 -15.45
C GLU A 243 11.66 9.72 -16.03
N ILE A 244 11.12 8.84 -15.19
CA ILE A 244 10.19 7.80 -15.64
C ILE A 244 8.95 8.43 -16.30
N LYS A 245 8.40 9.49 -15.69
CA LYS A 245 7.28 10.22 -16.26
C LYS A 245 7.62 10.79 -17.64
N ARG A 246 8.77 11.47 -17.77
CA ARG A 246 9.24 12.05 -19.02
C ARG A 246 9.40 10.97 -20.11
N LEU A 247 10.08 9.87 -19.81
CA LEU A 247 10.28 8.76 -20.74
C LEU A 247 8.96 8.12 -21.18
N ALA A 248 8.03 7.96 -20.26
CA ALA A 248 6.72 7.40 -20.55
C ALA A 248 5.88 8.33 -21.46
N GLU A 249 5.92 9.65 -21.25
CA GLU A 249 5.27 10.66 -22.10
C GLU A 249 5.92 10.72 -23.50
N GLU A 250 7.26 10.70 -23.57
CA GLU A 250 8.01 10.73 -24.83
C GLU A 250 7.82 9.47 -25.68
N SER A 251 7.46 8.35 -25.07
CA SER A 251 7.21 7.07 -25.74
C SER A 251 6.06 7.13 -26.75
N LYS A 252 5.11 8.06 -26.56
CA LYS A 252 3.85 8.18 -27.32
C LYS A 252 3.03 6.89 -27.34
N ASN A 253 3.27 6.02 -26.39
CA ASN A 253 2.46 4.81 -26.20
C ASN A 253 1.26 5.13 -25.31
N PRO A 254 0.01 4.87 -25.74
CA PRO A 254 -1.18 5.29 -25.00
C PRO A 254 -1.27 4.68 -23.59
N TYR A 255 -0.71 3.50 -23.37
CA TYR A 255 -0.73 2.86 -22.05
C TYR A 255 0.31 3.47 -21.10
N LEU A 256 1.50 3.79 -21.62
CA LEU A 256 2.54 4.47 -20.84
C LEU A 256 2.17 5.93 -20.53
N GLU A 257 1.52 6.63 -21.49
CA GLU A 257 0.98 7.98 -21.26
C GLU A 257 -0.06 8.02 -20.13
N VAL A 258 -0.96 7.02 -20.06
CA VAL A 258 -1.94 6.90 -18.97
C VAL A 258 -1.23 6.73 -17.62
N LEU A 259 -0.20 5.87 -17.54
CA LEU A 259 0.58 5.73 -16.32
C LEU A 259 1.33 7.02 -15.96
N ALA A 260 1.95 7.67 -16.94
CA ALA A 260 2.67 8.93 -16.75
C ALA A 260 1.74 10.03 -16.21
N SER A 261 0.50 10.09 -16.68
CA SER A 261 -0.49 11.05 -16.18
C SER A 261 -0.83 10.88 -14.70
N GLN A 262 -0.67 9.68 -14.17
CA GLN A 262 -0.89 9.36 -12.74
C GLN A 262 0.35 9.62 -11.87
N LEU A 263 1.54 9.73 -12.48
CA LEU A 263 2.77 10.00 -11.75
C LEU A 263 2.90 11.49 -11.42
N ASN A 264 3.06 11.78 -10.12
CA ASN A 264 3.36 13.12 -9.64
C ASN A 264 4.78 13.13 -9.05
N PRO A 265 5.74 13.82 -9.68
CA PRO A 265 7.12 13.91 -9.18
C PRO A 265 7.25 14.71 -7.88
N CYS A 266 6.20 15.35 -7.39
CA CYS A 266 6.20 16.17 -6.17
C CYS A 266 7.34 17.19 -6.15
N THR A 267 7.52 17.94 -7.23
CA THR A 267 8.67 18.83 -7.47
C THR A 267 8.95 19.78 -6.32
N THR A 268 7.90 20.36 -5.73
CA THR A 268 8.04 21.27 -4.57
C THR A 268 8.74 20.59 -3.39
N ILE A 269 8.39 19.34 -3.09
CA ILE A 269 9.01 18.56 -1.99
C ILE A 269 10.43 18.16 -2.40
N LYS A 270 10.61 17.68 -3.63
CA LYS A 270 11.92 17.32 -4.18
C LYS A 270 12.90 18.50 -4.07
N ASP A 271 12.50 19.67 -4.55
CA ASP A 271 13.34 20.88 -4.57
C ASP A 271 13.63 21.38 -3.15
N LYS A 272 12.67 21.26 -2.24
CA LYS A 272 12.89 21.56 -0.83
C LYS A 272 13.94 20.64 -0.21
N LEU A 273 13.83 19.33 -0.42
CA LEU A 273 14.80 18.35 0.07
C LEU A 273 16.18 18.56 -0.54
N GLU A 274 16.25 18.91 -1.83
CA GLU A 274 17.50 19.23 -2.53
C GLU A 274 18.20 20.43 -1.92
N ARG A 275 17.47 21.49 -1.62
CA ARG A 275 18.00 22.73 -1.08
C ARG A 275 18.41 22.60 0.38
N GLU A 276 17.59 21.93 1.20
CA GLU A 276 17.69 21.98 2.65
C GLU A 276 18.50 20.84 3.28
N LEU A 277 18.66 19.70 2.59
CA LEU A 277 19.47 18.61 3.10
C LEU A 277 20.92 18.69 2.63
N GLN A 278 21.84 18.29 3.51
CA GLN A 278 23.23 18.01 3.12
C GLN A 278 23.28 16.90 2.05
N ALA A 279 24.29 16.98 1.17
CA ALA A 279 24.48 16.01 0.09
C ALA A 279 24.73 14.57 0.61
N ASP A 280 25.42 14.42 1.74
CA ASP A 280 25.64 13.15 2.44
C ASP A 280 25.34 13.31 3.94
N PRO A 281 24.04 13.31 4.32
CA PRO A 281 23.67 13.50 5.71
C PRO A 281 24.01 12.24 6.53
N PRO A 282 24.28 12.38 7.84
CA PRO A 282 24.50 11.25 8.72
C PRO A 282 23.25 10.39 8.88
N ALA A 283 23.41 9.12 9.27
CA ALA A 283 22.29 8.23 9.48
C ALA A 283 21.38 8.64 10.65
N LEU A 284 21.95 9.30 11.67
CA LEU A 284 21.26 9.69 12.89
C LEU A 284 21.27 11.21 13.06
N LEU A 285 20.13 11.79 13.40
CA LEU A 285 19.96 13.24 13.67
C LEU A 285 20.92 13.76 14.75
N VAL A 286 21.18 12.97 15.78
CA VAL A 286 22.05 13.37 16.90
C VAL A 286 23.49 13.63 16.51
N LYS A 287 23.94 13.20 15.33
CA LYS A 287 25.28 13.50 14.81
C LYS A 287 25.41 14.92 14.21
N GLY A 288 24.31 15.64 14.13
CA GLY A 288 24.31 16.98 13.48
C GLY A 288 24.58 16.90 11.97
N ASN A 289 24.88 18.04 11.36
CA ASN A 289 25.24 18.18 9.96
C ASN A 289 24.22 17.56 8.96
N VAL A 290 22.93 17.79 9.21
CA VAL A 290 21.81 17.28 8.40
C VAL A 290 21.31 18.34 7.42
N ILE A 291 21.20 19.57 7.89
CA ILE A 291 20.72 20.72 7.10
C ILE A 291 21.90 21.34 6.34
N ALA A 292 21.68 21.72 5.09
CA ALA A 292 22.69 22.39 4.26
C ALA A 292 23.07 23.75 4.87
N ASP A 293 24.26 24.22 4.53
CA ASP A 293 24.73 25.55 4.97
C ASP A 293 23.95 26.66 4.23
N GLY A 294 23.70 27.77 4.92
CA GLY A 294 22.98 28.91 4.36
C GLY A 294 21.45 28.79 4.39
N ILE A 295 20.90 27.77 5.05
CA ILE A 295 19.45 27.58 5.19
C ILE A 295 18.93 28.25 6.46
N ASP A 296 19.73 28.22 7.54
CA ASP A 296 19.39 28.82 8.83
C ASP A 296 20.61 29.56 9.40
N ASP A 297 20.53 30.89 9.44
CA ASP A 297 21.63 31.75 9.85
C ASP A 297 22.08 31.50 11.31
N GLU A 298 21.14 31.16 12.19
CA GLU A 298 21.45 30.89 13.58
C GLU A 298 22.17 29.53 13.73
N LEU A 299 21.73 28.51 12.98
CA LEU A 299 22.40 27.23 12.92
C LEU A 299 23.83 27.38 12.39
N ASP A 300 24.03 28.17 11.33
CA ASP A 300 25.35 28.41 10.74
C ASP A 300 26.25 29.21 11.68
N ARG A 301 25.69 30.14 12.46
CA ARG A 301 26.39 30.85 13.52
C ARG A 301 26.85 29.89 14.64
N LEU A 302 25.97 29.01 15.09
CA LEU A 302 26.27 28.03 16.13
C LEU A 302 27.33 27.03 15.67
N ARG A 303 27.30 26.59 14.43
CA ARG A 303 28.32 25.71 13.84
C ARG A 303 29.73 26.34 13.81
N LYS A 304 29.81 27.68 13.68
CA LYS A 304 31.08 28.39 13.71
C LYS A 304 31.64 28.58 15.11
N ILE A 305 30.81 28.39 16.13
CA ILE A 305 31.21 28.53 17.55
C ILE A 305 31.62 27.19 18.13
N ALA A 306 31.03 26.06 17.63
CA ALA A 306 31.35 24.71 18.10
C ALA A 306 32.64 24.18 17.47
#